data_20bb3e3c5e28f96af21d452a9588a8a1
#
_entry.id   20bb3e3c5e28f96af21d452a9588a8a1
#
_cell.length_a   1.000
_cell.length_b   1.000
_cell.length_c   1.000
_cell.angle_alpha   90.00
_cell.angle_beta   90.00
_cell.angle_gamma   90.00
#
_symmetry.space_group_name_H-M   'P 1'
#
loop_
_entity.id
_entity.type
_entity.pdbx_description
1 polymer ?
#
loop_
_entity_poly.entity_id
_entity_poly.type
_entity_poly.pdbx_seq_one_letter_code
_entity_poly.pdbx_strand_id
1 'polypeptide(L)'
;GQAGKALSVAMFASFCGGVIGALVMTFLSPLVADMAMNFGPGEMFMLAVFGLSVIVAISGKSVAKGLISAFFGMLLCTVGLDPTNGIPRFITTKQTGLLDGFQFIPTLIGLFAVSEVIAGVERIIRGEEHEQKSNEKITNVLPDWKTIKKIWPNILSGGLIGTFIGAIPGAGGDIAVFVSYGASKSASKHPELYGTGIPNGVAATESANNGCSGGAMIPLLSLGVPGDSVTAILLGAFIMKGITPGRSEEHTSELQSQQ
;
A
#
# COMPACT_ATOMS: atom_id res chain seq x y z
N GLY A 1 19.63 13.98 -23.88
CA GLY A 1 19.16 13.62 -22.58
C GLY A 1 18.49 14.72 -21.80
N GLN A 2 17.33 14.41 -21.20
CA GLN A 2 16.65 15.28 -20.24
C GLN A 2 16.41 14.52 -18.91
N ALA A 3 17.31 13.58 -18.57
CA ALA A 3 17.19 12.75 -17.39
C ALA A 3 17.14 13.59 -16.10
N GLY A 4 17.99 14.63 -15.98
CA GLY A 4 17.96 15.53 -14.83
C GLY A 4 16.62 16.27 -14.66
N LYS A 5 15.99 16.69 -15.76
CA LYS A 5 14.69 17.34 -15.73
C LYS A 5 13.58 16.35 -15.35
N ALA A 6 13.61 15.13 -15.89
CA ALA A 6 12.65 14.10 -15.55
C ALA A 6 12.75 13.75 -14.06
N LEU A 7 13.96 13.59 -13.54
CA LEU A 7 14.19 13.29 -12.12
C LEU A 7 13.71 14.41 -11.20
N SER A 8 13.99 15.69 -11.54
CA SER A 8 13.50 16.81 -10.74
C SER A 8 11.97 16.89 -10.70
N VAL A 9 11.30 16.62 -11.83
CA VAL A 9 9.83 16.54 -11.88
C VAL A 9 9.32 15.38 -11.04
N ALA A 10 9.94 14.20 -11.15
CA ALA A 10 9.57 13.03 -10.37
C ALA A 10 9.67 13.30 -8.86
N MET A 11 10.83 13.80 -8.41
CA MET A 11 11.04 14.12 -6.98
C MET A 11 10.04 15.14 -6.44
N PHE A 12 9.81 16.22 -7.20
CA PHE A 12 8.86 17.26 -6.79
C PHE A 12 7.42 16.74 -6.76
N ALA A 13 7.01 15.98 -7.76
CA ALA A 13 5.68 15.39 -7.82
C ALA A 13 5.45 14.34 -6.72
N SER A 14 6.45 13.50 -6.44
CA SER A 14 6.45 12.53 -5.34
C SER A 14 6.26 13.22 -4.00
N PHE A 15 7.03 14.27 -3.73
CA PHE A 15 6.88 15.04 -2.48
C PHE A 15 5.47 15.64 -2.35
N CYS A 16 4.98 16.32 -3.38
CA CYS A 16 3.65 16.90 -3.36
C CYS A 16 2.54 15.84 -3.22
N GLY A 17 2.67 14.72 -3.93
CA GLY A 17 1.73 13.60 -3.83
C GLY A 17 1.68 13.01 -2.42
N GLY A 18 2.84 12.83 -1.78
CA GLY A 18 2.93 12.38 -0.39
C GLY A 18 2.28 13.37 0.58
N VAL A 19 2.49 14.67 0.39
CA VAL A 19 1.82 15.72 1.19
C VAL A 19 0.30 15.67 1.00
N ILE A 20 -0.18 15.55 -0.24
CA ILE A 20 -1.63 15.40 -0.52
C ILE A 20 -2.18 14.18 0.20
N GLY A 21 -1.54 13.02 0.06
CA GLY A 21 -1.94 11.79 0.72
C GLY A 21 -1.97 11.91 2.24
N ALA A 22 -0.94 12.52 2.83
CA ALA A 22 -0.86 12.75 4.28
C ALA A 22 -1.96 13.69 4.78
N LEU A 23 -2.24 14.77 4.06
CA LEU A 23 -3.34 15.67 4.40
C LEU A 23 -4.70 14.97 4.34
N VAL A 24 -4.98 14.27 3.24
CA VAL A 24 -6.24 13.52 3.11
C VAL A 24 -6.35 12.46 4.21
N MET A 25 -5.29 11.72 4.48
CA MET A 25 -5.24 10.74 5.57
C MET A 25 -5.59 11.40 6.92
N THR A 26 -4.96 12.52 7.24
CA THR A 26 -5.14 13.21 8.53
C THR A 26 -6.59 13.63 8.77
N PHE A 27 -7.28 14.10 7.73
CA PHE A 27 -8.68 14.53 7.86
C PHE A 27 -9.69 13.40 7.67
N LEU A 28 -9.37 12.41 6.84
CA LEU A 28 -10.32 11.35 6.50
C LEU A 28 -10.25 10.15 7.46
N SER A 29 -9.08 9.82 8.03
CA SER A 29 -8.97 8.67 8.94
C SER A 29 -9.85 8.76 10.17
N PRO A 30 -9.96 9.90 10.89
CA PRO A 30 -10.88 10.02 12.03
C PRO A 30 -12.33 9.81 11.61
N LEU A 31 -12.75 10.41 10.47
CA LEU A 31 -14.11 10.27 9.97
C LEU A 31 -14.46 8.80 9.63
N VAL A 32 -13.53 8.07 9.01
CA VAL A 32 -13.70 6.65 8.72
C VAL A 32 -13.70 5.82 10.00
N ALA A 33 -12.87 6.16 10.99
CA ALA A 33 -12.85 5.50 12.28
C ALA A 33 -14.18 5.66 13.02
N ASP A 34 -14.74 6.89 13.07
CA ASP A 34 -16.05 7.16 13.66
C ASP A 34 -17.18 6.34 12.99
N MET A 35 -17.14 6.24 11.65
CA MET A 35 -18.08 5.37 10.92
C MET A 35 -17.89 3.89 11.29
N ALA A 36 -16.64 3.44 11.45
CA ALA A 36 -16.30 2.06 11.78
C ALA A 36 -16.78 1.65 13.19
N MET A 37 -16.89 2.61 14.11
CA MET A 37 -17.44 2.36 15.46
C MET A 37 -18.88 1.85 15.42
N ASN A 38 -19.63 2.18 14.36
CA ASN A 38 -21.01 1.72 14.17
C ASN A 38 -21.09 0.33 13.50
N PHE A 39 -19.95 -0.28 13.12
CA PHE A 39 -19.94 -1.59 12.48
C PHE A 39 -20.19 -2.68 13.49
N GLY A 40 -21.25 -3.46 13.27
CA GLY A 40 -21.52 -4.68 13.98
C GLY A 40 -20.75 -5.89 13.40
N PRO A 41 -20.97 -7.09 13.96
CA PRO A 41 -20.33 -8.33 13.46
C PRO A 41 -20.64 -8.63 11.98
N GLY A 42 -21.85 -8.25 11.52
CA GLY A 42 -22.26 -8.43 10.11
C GLY A 42 -21.45 -7.57 9.15
N GLU A 43 -21.26 -6.30 9.47
CA GLU A 43 -20.47 -5.37 8.67
C GLU A 43 -19.00 -5.76 8.65
N MET A 44 -18.45 -6.21 9.79
CA MET A 44 -17.07 -6.71 9.86
C MET A 44 -16.89 -7.98 9.03
N PHE A 45 -17.87 -8.90 9.02
CA PHE A 45 -17.85 -10.05 8.13
C PHE A 45 -17.87 -9.63 6.65
N MET A 46 -18.74 -8.68 6.29
CA MET A 46 -18.80 -8.17 4.92
C MET A 46 -17.52 -7.44 4.51
N LEU A 47 -16.84 -6.75 5.43
CA LEU A 47 -15.53 -6.14 5.19
C LEU A 47 -14.47 -7.22 4.89
N ALA A 48 -14.48 -8.34 5.62
CA ALA A 48 -13.59 -9.47 5.35
C ALA A 48 -13.86 -10.10 3.97
N VAL A 49 -15.15 -10.30 3.62
CA VAL A 49 -15.56 -10.79 2.29
C VAL A 49 -15.13 -9.82 1.19
N PHE A 50 -15.28 -8.52 1.42
CA PHE A 50 -14.80 -7.49 0.49
C PHE A 50 -13.28 -7.57 0.31
N GLY A 51 -12.50 -7.66 1.39
CA GLY A 51 -11.05 -7.84 1.31
C GLY A 51 -10.64 -9.08 0.50
N LEU A 52 -11.32 -10.22 0.71
CA LEU A 52 -11.09 -11.43 -0.09
C LEU A 52 -11.46 -11.23 -1.56
N SER A 53 -12.55 -10.52 -1.85
CA SER A 53 -12.97 -10.23 -3.24
C SER A 53 -11.96 -9.34 -3.98
N VAL A 54 -11.34 -8.40 -3.28
CA VAL A 54 -10.28 -7.55 -3.84
C VAL A 54 -9.05 -8.38 -4.22
N ILE A 55 -8.68 -9.39 -3.41
CA ILE A 55 -7.59 -10.32 -3.74
C ILE A 55 -7.85 -10.99 -5.10
N VAL A 56 -9.10 -11.39 -5.36
CA VAL A 56 -9.48 -11.96 -6.65
C VAL A 56 -9.32 -10.95 -7.78
N ALA A 57 -9.72 -9.71 -7.56
CA ALA A 57 -9.63 -8.65 -8.57
C ALA A 57 -8.19 -8.31 -8.97
N ILE A 58 -7.24 -8.33 -8.01
CA ILE A 58 -5.82 -8.03 -8.26
C ILE A 58 -4.99 -9.27 -8.66
N SER A 59 -5.56 -10.47 -8.65
CA SER A 59 -4.85 -11.72 -8.99
C SER A 59 -4.40 -11.83 -10.46
N GLY A 60 -4.52 -10.78 -11.25
CA GLY A 60 -4.01 -10.67 -12.61
C GLY A 60 -4.63 -11.69 -13.56
N LYS A 61 -3.79 -12.46 -14.28
CA LYS A 61 -4.24 -13.37 -15.35
C LYS A 61 -4.92 -14.65 -14.84
N SER A 62 -4.90 -14.95 -13.56
CA SER A 62 -5.42 -16.21 -13.01
C SER A 62 -6.09 -16.05 -11.65
N VAL A 63 -7.39 -15.87 -11.69
CA VAL A 63 -8.26 -15.83 -10.49
C VAL A 63 -8.08 -17.10 -9.64
N ALA A 64 -7.93 -18.27 -10.27
CA ALA A 64 -7.72 -19.53 -9.57
C ALA A 64 -6.45 -19.51 -8.69
N LYS A 65 -5.34 -18.98 -9.20
CA LYS A 65 -4.10 -18.85 -8.42
C LYS A 65 -4.27 -17.90 -7.23
N GLY A 66 -4.97 -16.78 -7.43
CA GLY A 66 -5.28 -15.83 -6.37
C GLY A 66 -6.12 -16.46 -5.26
N LEU A 67 -7.18 -17.19 -5.63
CA LEU A 67 -8.01 -17.92 -4.66
C LEU A 67 -7.22 -18.99 -3.91
N ILE A 68 -6.40 -19.79 -4.60
CA ILE A 68 -5.54 -20.79 -3.97
C ILE A 68 -4.61 -20.14 -2.95
N SER A 69 -3.97 -19.03 -3.31
CA SER A 69 -3.10 -18.29 -2.39
C SER A 69 -3.85 -17.74 -1.18
N ALA A 70 -5.06 -17.20 -1.39
CA ALA A 70 -5.90 -16.69 -0.30
C ALA A 70 -6.32 -17.81 0.66
N PHE A 71 -6.83 -18.93 0.15
CA PHE A 71 -7.20 -20.08 0.98
C PHE A 71 -5.99 -20.71 1.69
N PHE A 72 -4.84 -20.75 1.04
CA PHE A 72 -3.61 -21.20 1.66
C PHE A 72 -3.19 -20.28 2.82
N GLY A 73 -3.25 -18.97 2.63
CA GLY A 73 -3.03 -18.00 3.70
C GLY A 73 -4.00 -18.16 4.87
N MET A 74 -5.30 -18.34 4.58
CA MET A 74 -6.30 -18.61 5.60
C MET A 74 -6.02 -19.93 6.34
N LEU A 75 -5.58 -20.97 5.65
CA LEU A 75 -5.20 -22.25 6.28
C LEU A 75 -3.99 -22.04 7.23
N LEU A 76 -2.98 -21.27 6.83
CA LEU A 76 -1.85 -20.98 7.70
C LEU A 76 -2.28 -20.23 8.97
N CYS A 77 -3.25 -19.32 8.88
CA CYS A 77 -3.80 -18.61 10.04
C CYS A 77 -4.54 -19.54 11.04
N THR A 78 -4.91 -20.75 10.64
CA THR A 78 -5.55 -21.71 11.56
C THR A 78 -4.57 -22.55 12.37
N VAL A 79 -3.27 -22.48 12.07
CA VAL A 79 -2.21 -23.16 12.82
C VAL A 79 -2.00 -22.45 14.16
N GLY A 80 -1.96 -23.18 15.27
CA GLY A 80 -1.76 -22.61 16.59
C GLY A 80 -2.84 -23.03 17.58
N LEU A 81 -2.95 -22.32 18.67
CA LEU A 81 -4.03 -22.50 19.64
C LEU A 81 -5.31 -21.82 19.14
N ASP A 82 -6.42 -22.54 19.20
CA ASP A 82 -7.73 -21.94 18.96
C ASP A 82 -8.02 -20.88 20.04
N PRO A 83 -8.24 -19.61 19.66
CA PRO A 83 -8.47 -18.53 20.62
C PRO A 83 -9.74 -18.70 21.45
N THR A 84 -10.70 -19.55 21.00
CA THR A 84 -11.98 -19.76 21.68
C THR A 84 -11.89 -20.84 22.74
N ASN A 85 -11.19 -21.95 22.47
CA ASN A 85 -11.19 -23.14 23.33
C ASN A 85 -9.79 -23.61 23.74
N GLY A 86 -8.73 -22.97 23.28
CA GLY A 86 -7.34 -23.29 23.59
C GLY A 86 -6.85 -24.64 23.02
N ILE A 87 -7.61 -25.27 22.12
CA ILE A 87 -7.21 -26.54 21.51
C ILE A 87 -6.16 -26.30 20.42
N PRO A 88 -5.00 -27.03 20.46
CA PRO A 88 -3.98 -26.91 19.41
C PRO A 88 -4.51 -27.45 18.08
N ARG A 89 -4.36 -26.64 17.01
CA ARG A 89 -4.69 -27.01 15.63
C ARG A 89 -3.42 -27.17 14.83
N PHE A 90 -3.29 -28.29 14.12
CA PHE A 90 -2.15 -28.61 13.24
C PHE A 90 -0.78 -28.58 13.93
N ILE A 91 -0.75 -28.72 15.27
CA ILE A 91 0.48 -28.74 16.08
C ILE A 91 0.54 -30.07 16.84
N THR A 92 1.72 -30.66 16.87
CA THR A 92 2.00 -31.82 17.74
C THR A 92 2.66 -31.34 19.03
N THR A 93 2.53 -32.12 20.11
CA THR A 93 3.12 -31.84 21.44
C THR A 93 4.63 -31.59 21.46
N LYS A 94 5.33 -31.91 20.36
CA LYS A 94 6.78 -31.65 20.17
C LYS A 94 7.10 -30.31 19.54
N GLN A 95 6.12 -29.57 19.02
CA GLN A 95 6.30 -28.33 18.26
C GLN A 95 5.80 -27.11 19.07
N THR A 96 6.37 -26.93 20.26
CA THR A 96 5.98 -25.82 21.17
C THR A 96 6.18 -24.43 20.57
N GLY A 97 7.09 -24.27 19.60
CA GLY A 97 7.32 -22.98 18.94
C GLY A 97 6.22 -22.51 17.98
N LEU A 98 5.22 -23.37 17.68
CA LEU A 98 4.07 -23.05 16.83
C LEU A 98 2.77 -22.88 17.63
N LEU A 99 2.82 -22.89 18.96
CA LEU A 99 1.62 -22.68 19.79
C LEU A 99 0.94 -21.35 19.52
N ASP A 100 1.71 -20.31 19.28
CA ASP A 100 1.21 -18.97 18.88
C ASP A 100 0.91 -18.84 17.37
N GLY A 101 0.95 -19.97 16.64
CA GLY A 101 0.77 -20.01 15.20
C GLY A 101 1.94 -19.39 14.42
N PHE A 102 1.67 -19.06 13.15
CA PHE A 102 2.59 -18.27 12.33
C PHE A 102 2.46 -16.80 12.72
N GLN A 103 3.47 -16.28 13.38
CA GLN A 103 3.48 -14.86 13.77
C GLN A 103 3.43 -13.98 12.53
N PHE A 104 2.55 -13.00 12.54
CA PHE A 104 2.24 -12.14 11.39
C PHE A 104 3.48 -11.44 10.82
N ILE A 105 4.30 -10.81 11.67
CA ILE A 105 5.45 -10.02 11.25
C ILE A 105 6.56 -10.86 10.61
N PRO A 106 7.06 -11.94 11.23
CA PRO A 106 8.05 -12.81 10.59
C PRO A 106 7.53 -13.40 9.26
N THR A 107 6.24 -13.72 9.19
CA THR A 107 5.61 -14.24 7.97
C THR A 107 5.63 -13.21 6.85
N LEU A 108 5.26 -11.95 7.14
CA LEU A 108 5.31 -10.87 6.15
C LEU A 108 6.74 -10.56 5.70
N ILE A 109 7.70 -10.48 6.64
CA ILE A 109 9.11 -10.28 6.30
C ILE A 109 9.60 -11.43 5.40
N GLY A 110 9.25 -12.67 5.73
CA GLY A 110 9.60 -13.83 4.92
C GLY A 110 8.98 -13.78 3.51
N LEU A 111 7.70 -13.46 3.41
CA LEU A 111 7.02 -13.43 2.12
C LEU A 111 7.44 -12.27 1.22
N PHE A 112 7.66 -11.08 1.78
CA PHE A 112 7.98 -9.90 0.98
C PHE A 112 9.50 -9.65 0.89
N ALA A 113 10.18 -9.50 2.01
CA ALA A 113 11.60 -9.13 1.98
C ALA A 113 12.49 -10.25 1.45
N VAL A 114 12.30 -11.50 1.91
CA VAL A 114 13.11 -12.63 1.44
C VAL A 114 12.81 -12.94 -0.03
N SER A 115 11.55 -12.83 -0.47
CA SER A 115 11.18 -13.02 -1.88
C SER A 115 11.86 -11.99 -2.78
N GLU A 116 11.91 -10.71 -2.36
CA GLU A 116 12.57 -9.65 -3.14
C GLU A 116 14.11 -9.86 -3.19
N VAL A 117 14.72 -10.30 -2.08
CA VAL A 117 16.15 -10.64 -2.06
C VAL A 117 16.43 -11.77 -3.04
N ILE A 118 15.63 -12.85 -3.04
CA ILE A 118 15.80 -13.97 -3.96
C ILE A 118 15.66 -13.51 -5.41
N ALA A 119 14.63 -12.72 -5.72
CA ALA A 119 14.40 -12.17 -7.05
C ALA A 119 15.55 -11.23 -7.48
N GLY A 120 16.09 -10.42 -6.55
CA GLY A 120 17.26 -9.58 -6.79
C GLY A 120 18.52 -10.40 -7.14
N VAL A 121 18.80 -11.42 -6.36
CA VAL A 121 19.93 -12.35 -6.62
C VAL A 121 19.75 -13.04 -7.98
N GLU A 122 18.55 -13.48 -8.32
CA GLU A 122 18.26 -14.09 -9.62
C GLU A 122 18.54 -13.13 -10.77
N ARG A 123 18.14 -11.85 -10.67
CA ARG A 123 18.44 -10.81 -11.68
C ARG A 123 19.94 -10.60 -11.85
N ILE A 124 20.70 -10.55 -10.76
CA ILE A 124 22.15 -10.43 -10.79
C ILE A 124 22.78 -11.64 -11.50
N ILE A 125 22.39 -12.87 -11.14
CA ILE A 125 22.92 -14.10 -11.75
C ILE A 125 22.59 -14.16 -13.25
N ARG A 126 21.42 -13.70 -13.67
CA ARG A 126 21.02 -13.65 -15.08
C ARG A 126 21.70 -12.53 -15.87
N GLY A 127 22.46 -11.66 -15.20
CA GLY A 127 23.12 -10.51 -15.85
C GLY A 127 22.14 -9.44 -16.34
N GLU A 128 20.94 -9.40 -15.77
CA GLU A 128 19.87 -8.46 -16.16
C GLU A 128 20.09 -7.07 -15.52
N GLU A 129 20.94 -6.96 -14.51
CA GLU A 129 21.36 -5.67 -13.96
C GLU A 129 22.44 -5.03 -14.84
N HIS A 130 21.98 -4.29 -15.84
CA HIS A 130 22.83 -3.31 -16.48
C HIS A 130 22.87 -2.06 -15.58
N GLU A 131 23.98 -1.88 -14.86
CA GLU A 131 24.31 -0.57 -14.30
C GLU A 131 24.41 0.43 -15.46
N GLN A 132 23.30 1.06 -15.80
CA GLN A 132 23.34 2.25 -16.62
C GLN A 132 23.96 3.37 -15.77
N LYS A 133 25.29 3.44 -15.79
CA LYS A 133 26.02 4.60 -15.27
C LYS A 133 25.60 5.82 -16.07
N SER A 134 24.54 6.47 -15.63
CA SER A 134 24.19 7.80 -16.13
C SER A 134 25.28 8.76 -15.65
N ASN A 135 26.16 9.16 -16.55
CA ASN A 135 27.17 10.21 -16.32
C ASN A 135 26.53 11.63 -16.36
N GLU A 136 25.21 11.74 -16.41
CA GLU A 136 24.53 13.05 -16.40
C GLU A 136 24.63 13.68 -15.01
N LYS A 137 25.31 14.82 -14.93
CA LYS A 137 25.31 15.64 -13.72
C LYS A 137 23.90 16.19 -13.50
N ILE A 138 23.27 15.80 -12.41
CA ILE A 138 22.00 16.39 -11.96
C ILE A 138 22.32 17.82 -11.49
N THR A 139 22.04 18.79 -12.33
CA THR A 139 22.37 20.20 -12.04
C THR A 139 21.28 20.94 -11.28
N ASN A 140 20.00 20.52 -11.42
CA ASN A 140 18.87 21.14 -10.73
C ASN A 140 17.99 20.09 -10.08
N VAL A 141 17.84 20.14 -8.76
CA VAL A 141 16.98 19.23 -7.97
C VAL A 141 15.51 19.62 -8.10
N LEU A 142 15.20 20.90 -8.32
CA LEU A 142 13.83 21.39 -8.45
C LEU A 142 13.52 21.77 -9.90
N PRO A 143 12.29 21.51 -10.39
CA PRO A 143 11.85 21.97 -11.70
C PRO A 143 11.74 23.50 -11.73
N ASP A 144 11.92 24.09 -12.92
CA ASP A 144 11.68 25.51 -13.12
C ASP A 144 10.20 25.89 -12.91
N TRP A 145 9.93 27.13 -12.53
CA TRP A 145 8.59 27.62 -12.19
C TRP A 145 7.56 27.46 -13.32
N LYS A 146 8.01 27.56 -14.58
CA LYS A 146 7.15 27.32 -15.74
C LYS A 146 6.71 25.87 -15.83
N THR A 147 7.62 24.94 -15.57
CA THR A 147 7.33 23.51 -15.52
C THR A 147 6.38 23.20 -14.36
N ILE A 148 6.62 23.73 -13.16
CA ILE A 148 5.73 23.54 -11.99
C ILE A 148 4.30 23.97 -12.32
N LYS A 149 4.10 25.17 -12.86
CA LYS A 149 2.76 25.64 -13.25
C LYS A 149 2.08 24.71 -14.25
N LYS A 150 2.85 24.15 -15.19
CA LYS A 150 2.30 23.24 -16.21
C LYS A 150 1.88 21.89 -15.63
N ILE A 151 2.65 21.33 -14.68
CA ILE A 151 2.39 19.99 -14.12
C ILE A 151 1.49 20.01 -12.89
N TRP A 152 1.22 21.18 -12.29
CA TRP A 152 0.46 21.28 -11.04
C TRP A 152 -0.93 20.61 -11.08
N PRO A 153 -1.74 20.75 -12.15
CA PRO A 153 -3.02 20.05 -12.23
C PRO A 153 -2.86 18.52 -12.21
N ASN A 154 -1.78 18.02 -12.84
CA ASN A 154 -1.48 16.60 -12.89
C ASN A 154 -1.00 16.06 -11.52
N ILE A 155 -0.25 16.89 -10.77
CA ILE A 155 0.15 16.57 -9.40
C ILE A 155 -1.08 16.47 -8.50
N LEU A 156 -1.95 17.46 -8.54
CA LEU A 156 -3.15 17.48 -7.70
C LEU A 156 -4.09 16.32 -8.02
N SER A 157 -4.43 16.14 -9.29
CA SER A 157 -5.29 15.03 -9.71
C SER A 157 -4.64 13.68 -9.43
N GLY A 158 -3.35 13.53 -9.70
CA GLY A 158 -2.59 12.31 -9.43
C GLY A 158 -2.59 11.96 -7.95
N GLY A 159 -2.22 12.93 -7.09
CA GLY A 159 -2.20 12.73 -5.64
C GLY A 159 -3.56 12.32 -5.07
N LEU A 160 -4.64 12.97 -5.51
CA LEU A 160 -5.99 12.61 -5.11
C LEU A 160 -6.40 11.20 -5.61
N ILE A 161 -6.21 10.92 -6.91
CA ILE A 161 -6.49 9.59 -7.48
C ILE A 161 -5.69 8.52 -6.72
N GLY A 162 -4.40 8.78 -6.48
CA GLY A 162 -3.55 7.87 -5.72
C GLY A 162 -4.09 7.61 -4.33
N THR A 163 -4.45 8.66 -3.60
CA THR A 163 -4.99 8.53 -2.25
C THR A 163 -6.30 7.75 -2.22
N PHE A 164 -7.22 8.02 -3.13
CA PHE A 164 -8.49 7.28 -3.20
C PHE A 164 -8.29 5.80 -3.54
N ILE A 165 -7.41 5.50 -4.49
CA ILE A 165 -7.10 4.11 -4.84
C ILE A 165 -6.37 3.41 -3.70
N GLY A 166 -5.44 4.08 -3.03
CA GLY A 166 -4.74 3.55 -1.86
C GLY A 166 -5.67 3.19 -0.71
N ALA A 167 -6.75 3.95 -0.53
CA ALA A 167 -7.76 3.65 0.49
C ALA A 167 -8.58 2.38 0.20
N ILE A 168 -8.49 1.84 -1.02
CA ILE A 168 -9.14 0.56 -1.37
C ILE A 168 -8.17 -0.58 -1.00
N PRO A 169 -8.50 -1.44 -0.02
CA PRO A 169 -7.62 -2.53 0.39
C PRO A 169 -7.19 -3.40 -0.79
N GLY A 170 -5.88 -3.59 -0.93
CA GLY A 170 -5.29 -4.44 -1.98
C GLY A 170 -5.11 -3.79 -3.36
N ALA A 171 -5.62 -2.57 -3.60
CA ALA A 171 -5.44 -1.92 -4.90
C ALA A 171 -3.97 -1.52 -5.17
N GLY A 172 -3.30 -0.98 -4.15
CA GLY A 172 -1.87 -0.66 -4.23
C GLY A 172 -1.47 0.46 -5.19
N GLY A 173 -0.19 0.82 -5.11
CA GLY A 173 0.39 1.92 -5.90
C GLY A 173 0.41 1.66 -7.40
N ASP A 174 0.57 0.41 -7.81
CA ASP A 174 0.65 0.06 -9.24
C ASP A 174 -0.64 0.43 -9.98
N ILE A 175 -1.80 0.10 -9.42
CA ILE A 175 -3.11 0.48 -10.00
C ILE A 175 -3.26 1.99 -10.00
N ALA A 176 -2.89 2.66 -8.90
CA ALA A 176 -2.98 4.11 -8.77
C ALA A 176 -2.19 4.84 -9.87
N VAL A 177 -0.96 4.38 -10.13
CA VAL A 177 -0.08 4.94 -11.16
C VAL A 177 -0.71 4.84 -12.55
N PHE A 178 -1.20 3.66 -12.94
CA PHE A 178 -1.81 3.46 -14.26
C PHE A 178 -3.11 4.25 -14.44
N VAL A 179 -3.97 4.27 -13.44
CA VAL A 179 -5.23 5.03 -13.49
C VAL A 179 -4.95 6.53 -13.58
N SER A 180 -4.01 7.04 -12.77
CA SER A 180 -3.62 8.45 -12.81
C SER A 180 -3.00 8.85 -14.16
N TYR A 181 -2.14 7.99 -14.72
CA TYR A 181 -1.59 8.22 -16.05
C TYR A 181 -2.69 8.28 -17.12
N GLY A 182 -3.60 7.31 -17.09
CA GLY A 182 -4.74 7.26 -18.02
C GLY A 182 -5.64 8.49 -17.91
N ALA A 183 -5.98 8.89 -16.70
CA ALA A 183 -6.78 10.09 -16.44
C ALA A 183 -6.08 11.36 -16.94
N SER A 184 -4.79 11.51 -16.62
CA SER A 184 -3.96 12.64 -17.07
C SER A 184 -3.87 12.71 -18.59
N LYS A 185 -3.69 11.57 -19.26
CA LYS A 185 -3.66 11.46 -20.73
C LYS A 185 -5.00 11.85 -21.34
N SER A 186 -6.11 11.35 -20.81
CA SER A 186 -7.46 11.60 -21.33
C SER A 186 -7.89 13.06 -21.14
N ALA A 187 -7.45 13.70 -20.06
CA ALA A 187 -7.73 15.12 -19.79
C ALA A 187 -6.80 16.08 -20.56
N SER A 188 -5.77 15.58 -21.22
CA SER A 188 -4.79 16.39 -21.93
C SER A 188 -5.32 16.88 -23.28
N LYS A 189 -4.95 18.13 -23.63
CA LYS A 189 -5.16 18.64 -25.00
C LYS A 189 -4.24 17.99 -26.04
N HIS A 190 -3.18 17.31 -25.56
CA HIS A 190 -2.15 16.67 -26.39
C HIS A 190 -1.88 15.23 -25.90
N PRO A 191 -2.88 14.33 -25.99
CA PRO A 191 -2.75 12.95 -25.51
C PRO A 191 -1.69 12.15 -26.29
N GLU A 192 -1.37 12.55 -27.51
CA GLU A 192 -0.34 11.95 -28.37
C GLU A 192 1.08 12.11 -27.82
N LEU A 193 1.32 13.08 -26.95
CA LEU A 193 2.62 13.29 -26.30
C LEU A 193 2.88 12.34 -25.13
N TYR A 194 1.83 11.66 -24.62
CA TYR A 194 2.02 10.69 -23.55
C TYR A 194 2.69 9.42 -24.08
N GLY A 195 3.75 9.00 -23.40
CA GLY A 195 4.67 7.94 -23.85
C GLY A 195 5.97 8.49 -24.47
N THR A 196 6.07 9.80 -24.75
CA THR A 196 7.29 10.41 -25.30
C THR A 196 8.21 11.07 -24.26
N GLY A 197 7.88 10.93 -22.95
CA GLY A 197 8.64 11.56 -21.87
C GLY A 197 8.10 12.92 -21.42
N ILE A 198 6.84 13.25 -21.71
CA ILE A 198 6.20 14.49 -21.28
C ILE A 198 6.17 14.60 -19.73
N PRO A 199 6.59 15.74 -19.14
CA PRO A 199 6.62 15.94 -17.69
C PRO A 199 5.28 15.74 -16.99
N ASN A 200 4.16 16.01 -17.66
CA ASN A 200 2.81 15.81 -17.12
C ASN A 200 2.52 14.34 -16.79
N GLY A 201 2.95 13.40 -17.63
CA GLY A 201 2.80 11.99 -17.39
C GLY A 201 3.59 11.55 -16.15
N VAL A 202 4.85 11.96 -16.06
CA VAL A 202 5.71 11.68 -14.90
C VAL A 202 5.10 12.27 -13.62
N ALA A 203 4.65 13.52 -13.67
CA ALA A 203 4.07 14.18 -12.51
C ALA A 203 2.79 13.50 -12.01
N ALA A 204 1.93 13.06 -12.90
CA ALA A 204 0.70 12.36 -12.54
C ALA A 204 0.98 11.02 -11.86
N THR A 205 1.90 10.23 -12.42
CA THR A 205 2.24 8.89 -11.91
C THR A 205 2.96 8.96 -10.57
N GLU A 206 3.95 9.81 -10.44
CA GLU A 206 4.74 9.96 -9.22
C GLU A 206 3.91 10.52 -8.06
N SER A 207 3.07 11.51 -8.35
CA SER A 207 2.15 12.05 -7.35
C SER A 207 1.12 11.00 -6.90
N ALA A 208 0.60 10.19 -7.82
CA ALA A 208 -0.33 9.12 -7.47
C ALA A 208 0.33 8.02 -6.65
N ASN A 209 1.54 7.60 -7.00
CA ASN A 209 2.27 6.59 -6.26
C ASN A 209 2.47 6.99 -4.79
N ASN A 210 2.90 8.22 -4.56
CA ASN A 210 3.13 8.72 -3.19
C ASN A 210 1.82 9.09 -2.47
N GLY A 211 0.81 9.58 -3.17
CA GLY A 211 -0.53 9.80 -2.62
C GLY A 211 -1.17 8.51 -2.15
N CYS A 212 -0.95 7.41 -2.88
CA CYS A 212 -1.43 6.08 -2.53
C CYS A 212 -0.94 5.62 -1.16
N SER A 213 0.29 5.97 -0.77
CA SER A 213 0.83 5.61 0.55
C SER A 213 0.00 6.21 1.69
N GLY A 214 -0.40 7.49 1.57
CA GLY A 214 -1.32 8.12 2.52
C GLY A 214 -2.71 7.49 2.48
N GLY A 215 -3.20 7.17 1.28
CA GLY A 215 -4.49 6.49 1.10
C GLY A 215 -4.53 5.12 1.79
N ALA A 216 -3.49 4.30 1.62
CA ALA A 216 -3.40 2.96 2.20
C ALA A 216 -3.33 2.97 3.74
N MET A 217 -2.89 4.07 4.32
CA MET A 217 -2.89 4.26 5.77
C MET A 217 -4.30 4.53 6.33
N ILE A 218 -5.24 5.02 5.54
CA ILE A 218 -6.60 5.33 6.01
C ILE A 218 -7.30 4.07 6.55
N PRO A 219 -7.50 2.99 5.76
CA PRO A 219 -8.12 1.79 6.28
C PRO A 219 -7.26 1.09 7.35
N LEU A 220 -5.93 1.22 7.28
CA LEU A 220 -5.05 0.67 8.30
C LEU A 220 -5.32 1.31 9.66
N LEU A 221 -5.31 2.63 9.75
CA LEU A 221 -5.46 3.35 11.02
C LEU A 221 -6.89 3.30 11.57
N SER A 222 -7.90 3.35 10.66
CA SER A 222 -9.30 3.41 11.06
C SER A 222 -9.96 2.04 11.30
N LEU A 223 -9.57 1.04 10.52
CA LEU A 223 -10.20 -0.30 10.52
C LEU A 223 -9.23 -1.41 10.95
N GLY A 224 -7.94 -1.14 11.05
CA GLY A 224 -6.92 -2.17 11.22
C GLY A 224 -6.70 -3.03 9.96
N VAL A 225 -7.18 -2.60 8.81
CA VAL A 225 -7.09 -3.34 7.54
C VAL A 225 -6.04 -2.68 6.64
N PRO A 226 -4.92 -3.36 6.32
CA PRO A 226 -3.89 -2.76 5.48
C PRO A 226 -4.39 -2.53 4.05
N GLY A 227 -4.06 -1.35 3.49
CA GLY A 227 -4.40 -1.00 2.12
C GLY A 227 -3.52 -1.70 1.07
N ASP A 228 -2.29 -2.02 1.43
CA ASP A 228 -1.31 -2.67 0.57
C ASP A 228 -0.28 -3.50 1.37
N SER A 229 0.70 -4.09 0.68
CA SER A 229 1.76 -4.89 1.31
C SER A 229 2.66 -4.10 2.26
N VAL A 230 2.91 -2.83 1.98
CA VAL A 230 3.76 -1.96 2.81
C VAL A 230 3.04 -1.62 4.11
N THR A 231 1.77 -1.23 4.03
CA THR A 231 0.94 -0.95 5.20
C THR A 231 0.65 -2.21 6.03
N ALA A 232 0.64 -3.40 5.41
CA ALA A 232 0.59 -4.66 6.14
C ALA A 232 1.84 -4.86 7.02
N ILE A 233 3.03 -4.53 6.52
CA ILE A 233 4.27 -4.57 7.33
C ILE A 233 4.22 -3.51 8.45
N LEU A 234 3.73 -2.31 8.14
CA LEU A 234 3.56 -1.24 9.14
C LEU A 234 2.57 -1.63 10.25
N LEU A 235 1.47 -2.32 9.91
CA LEU A 235 0.55 -2.86 10.91
C LEU A 235 1.29 -3.74 11.92
N GLY A 236 2.14 -4.63 11.42
CA GLY A 236 2.97 -5.44 12.27
C GLY A 236 3.91 -4.63 13.19
N ALA A 237 4.53 -3.58 12.65
CA ALA A 237 5.38 -2.69 13.44
C ALA A 237 4.60 -1.93 14.52
N PHE A 238 3.37 -1.50 14.23
CA PHE A 238 2.48 -0.88 15.22
C PHE A 238 2.12 -1.84 16.36
N ILE A 239 1.71 -3.06 16.02
CA ILE A 239 1.39 -4.10 17.02
C ILE A 239 2.60 -4.38 17.92
N MET A 240 3.83 -4.47 17.37
CA MET A 240 5.05 -4.64 18.18
C MET A 240 5.29 -3.48 19.16
N LYS A 241 4.86 -2.28 18.81
CA LYS A 241 4.97 -1.09 19.67
C LYS A 241 3.79 -0.94 20.63
N GLY A 242 2.88 -1.90 20.67
CA GLY A 242 1.67 -1.85 21.49
C GLY A 242 0.58 -0.92 20.94
N ILE A 243 0.72 -0.47 19.69
CA ILE A 243 -0.29 0.33 19.00
C ILE A 243 -1.18 -0.64 18.23
N THR A 244 -2.46 -0.68 18.54
CA THR A 244 -3.46 -1.51 17.86
C THR A 244 -4.35 -0.61 16.99
N PRO A 245 -4.09 -0.45 15.70
CA PRO A 245 -4.92 0.36 14.82
C PRO A 245 -6.33 -0.21 14.71
N GLY A 246 -7.32 0.67 14.53
CA GLY A 246 -8.73 0.28 14.43
C GLY A 246 -9.47 0.43 15.76
N ARG A 247 -10.56 -0.32 15.90
CA ARG A 247 -11.57 -0.19 16.95
C ARG A 247 -11.08 -0.38 18.40
N SER A 248 -9.88 -0.92 18.62
CA SER A 248 -9.43 -1.37 19.96
C SER A 248 -8.87 -0.26 20.86
N GLU A 249 -8.59 0.94 20.34
CA GLU A 249 -7.97 1.98 21.17
C GLU A 249 -8.92 2.65 22.15
N GLU A 250 -10.19 2.84 21.82
CA GLU A 250 -11.14 3.52 22.73
C GLU A 250 -11.57 2.63 23.91
N HIS A 251 -11.77 1.34 23.71
CA HIS A 251 -12.14 0.45 24.80
C HIS A 251 -11.02 0.26 25.86
N THR A 252 -9.77 0.38 25.45
CA THR A 252 -8.66 0.25 26.42
C THR A 252 -8.50 1.49 27.29
N SER A 253 -8.76 2.67 26.75
CA SER A 253 -8.70 3.93 27.50
C SER A 253 -9.88 4.08 28.47
N GLU A 254 -11.10 3.64 28.11
CA GLU A 254 -12.25 3.67 29.02
C GLU A 254 -12.10 2.68 30.16
N LEU A 255 -11.57 1.47 29.94
CA LEU A 255 -11.33 0.50 31.00
C LEU A 255 -10.19 0.92 31.94
N GLN A 256 -9.18 1.63 31.44
CA GLN A 256 -8.10 2.19 32.27
C GLN A 256 -8.54 3.42 33.07
N SER A 257 -9.54 4.15 32.62
CA SER A 257 -10.08 5.29 33.37
C SER A 257 -11.08 4.90 34.46
N GLN A 258 -11.52 3.64 34.48
CA GLN A 258 -12.44 3.07 35.48
C GLN A 258 -11.73 2.25 36.58
N GLN A 259 -10.42 2.10 36.54
CA GLN A 259 -9.57 1.53 37.58
C GLN A 259 -8.81 2.63 38.37
#